data_df7aeecacf3a1dee32d0ab5c9adaa471
#
_entry.id   df7aeecacf3a1dee32d0ab5c9adaa471
#
_cell.length_a   1.000
_cell.length_b   1.000
_cell.length_c   1.000
_cell.angle_alpha   90.00
_cell.angle_beta   90.00
_cell.angle_gamma   90.00
#
_symmetry.space_group_name_H-M   'P 1'
#
loop_
_entity.id
_entity.type
_entity.pdbx_description
1 polymer ?
#
loop_
_entity_poly.entity_id
_entity_poly.type
_entity_poly.pdbx_seq_one_letter_code
_entity_poly.pdbx_strand_id
1 'polypeptide(L)'
;MPAVGLAFLLRSAAELTKEHANRDEMHAMRMTLFRQLVQEQGWTTIETFSTHFARAGRELAEQSGNSRLAGVTVARRTFDRWMAGELKGLPQRDTRAILEHLFQQPVARLFGDVDAGDESGAAASQGLLGSGPVQGGILPPSPFLRQEGADVDRRQLLRAGSAAALPLLPGPAGGSARPHLGRMTPDQSEALLVHLREMWHLFVQSDNLLGPLHALAGVHQNLDVLQEFLEHAEPHLRGEALVLAARYAESAAWLHEDCAADEPGAAQATYWTNQAMAWAVEAGDDVMTAWTLFRRAQQATAIGHAAPSISLSRAVQRYNHVLTPQMRAAALQQEAHGYALAGEEVACHRLIDQAEAFAARPESAGDGRTGHGDFATPAYLEGQRANCWLLLGRSDRAVPILSTALAAMPQVYRRDRGLLHARLATAHARTGNADKGVGHARQALVVARSGGSTRILRETITAIDAMRSASDTPGVAELIRAVAQS
;
A
#
# COMPACT_ATOMS: atom_id res chain seq x y z
N MET A 1 31.21 51.86 -17.37
CA MET A 1 31.22 50.64 -16.59
C MET A 1 30.05 49.75 -17.01
N PRO A 2 30.16 48.93 -18.05
CA PRO A 2 29.26 47.82 -18.27
C PRO A 2 29.99 46.55 -18.81
N ALA A 3 31.08 46.10 -18.17
CA ALA A 3 31.79 44.89 -18.60
C ALA A 3 31.81 43.75 -17.55
N VAL A 4 31.38 44.05 -16.31
CA VAL A 4 31.41 43.07 -15.20
C VAL A 4 30.13 42.19 -15.14
N GLY A 5 29.00 42.70 -15.66
CA GLY A 5 27.73 41.96 -15.63
C GLY A 5 27.64 40.83 -16.64
N LEU A 6 28.31 40.94 -17.80
CA LEU A 6 28.25 39.94 -18.87
C LEU A 6 29.11 38.69 -18.56
N ALA A 7 30.22 38.87 -17.85
CA ALA A 7 31.08 37.77 -17.43
C ALA A 7 30.46 36.91 -16.32
N PHE A 8 29.60 37.49 -15.47
CA PHE A 8 28.89 36.74 -14.43
C PHE A 8 27.72 35.91 -15.03
N LEU A 9 27.01 36.46 -16.01
CA LEU A 9 25.92 35.72 -16.72
C LEU A 9 26.47 34.59 -17.59
N LEU A 10 27.63 34.74 -18.21
CA LEU A 10 28.26 33.69 -19.00
C LEU A 10 28.87 32.57 -18.12
N ARG A 11 29.32 32.86 -16.91
CA ARG A 11 29.73 31.84 -15.95
C ARG A 11 28.53 31.04 -15.42
N SER A 12 27.42 31.67 -15.10
CA SER A 12 26.19 31.01 -14.64
C SER A 12 25.59 30.13 -15.72
N ALA A 13 25.63 30.53 -17.00
CA ALA A 13 25.16 29.71 -18.13
C ALA A 13 26.09 28.52 -18.38
N ALA A 14 27.40 28.64 -18.16
CA ALA A 14 28.34 27.52 -18.31
C ALA A 14 28.25 26.50 -17.17
N GLU A 15 27.89 26.95 -15.96
CA GLU A 15 27.62 26.06 -14.83
C GLU A 15 26.27 25.33 -15.00
N LEU A 16 25.24 25.99 -15.50
CA LEU A 16 23.95 25.37 -15.83
C LEU A 16 24.06 24.36 -16.97
N THR A 17 24.91 24.61 -17.99
CA THR A 17 25.17 23.63 -19.06
C THR A 17 26.00 22.45 -18.58
N LYS A 18 26.92 22.64 -17.62
CA LYS A 18 27.62 21.54 -16.98
C LYS A 18 26.72 20.68 -16.07
N GLU A 19 25.79 21.30 -15.37
CA GLU A 19 24.78 20.56 -14.57
C GLU A 19 23.80 19.81 -15.45
N HIS A 20 23.42 20.34 -16.62
CA HIS A 20 22.59 19.61 -17.60
C HIS A 20 23.35 18.45 -18.26
N ALA A 21 24.61 18.67 -18.67
CA ALA A 21 25.45 17.59 -19.21
C ALA A 21 25.72 16.48 -18.17
N ASN A 22 25.89 16.83 -16.90
CA ASN A 22 26.04 15.84 -15.82
C ASN A 22 24.71 15.13 -15.48
N ARG A 23 23.55 15.74 -15.76
CA ARG A 23 22.24 15.09 -15.68
C ARG A 23 21.99 14.14 -16.84
N ASP A 24 22.42 14.49 -18.03
CA ASP A 24 22.29 13.64 -19.21
C ASP A 24 23.27 12.44 -19.17
N GLU A 25 24.46 12.59 -18.58
CA GLU A 25 25.36 11.46 -18.29
C GLU A 25 24.82 10.54 -17.17
N MET A 26 24.06 11.07 -16.19
CA MET A 26 23.38 10.25 -15.19
C MET A 26 22.16 9.50 -15.76
N HIS A 27 21.64 9.86 -16.92
CA HIS A 27 20.54 9.18 -17.61
C HIS A 27 21.00 8.04 -18.53
N ALA A 28 22.30 7.86 -18.74
CA ALA A 28 22.87 6.76 -19.50
C ALA A 28 23.32 5.57 -18.63
N MET A 29 22.76 5.40 -17.44
CA MET A 29 23.00 4.20 -16.62
C MET A 29 22.30 3.00 -17.24
N ARG A 30 23.11 2.06 -17.73
CA ARG A 30 22.69 0.82 -18.39
C ARG A 30 21.68 0.05 -17.53
N MET A 31 20.47 -0.16 -18.02
CA MET A 31 19.46 -0.96 -17.34
C MET A 31 19.77 -2.46 -17.57
N THR A 32 20.26 -3.14 -16.55
CA THR A 32 20.48 -4.60 -16.58
C THR A 32 19.29 -5.32 -15.93
N LEU A 33 19.06 -6.59 -16.31
CA LEU A 33 18.04 -7.42 -15.68
C LEU A 33 18.29 -7.57 -14.17
N PHE A 34 19.55 -7.62 -13.73
CA PHE A 34 19.91 -7.61 -12.31
C PHE A 34 19.39 -6.38 -11.60
N ARG A 35 19.64 -5.18 -12.14
CA ARG A 35 19.16 -3.93 -11.58
C ARG A 35 17.63 -3.88 -11.55
N GLN A 36 17.02 -4.30 -12.64
CA GLN A 36 15.55 -4.37 -12.71
C GLN A 36 14.99 -5.30 -11.61
N LEU A 37 15.48 -6.55 -11.50
CA LEU A 37 15.02 -7.50 -10.51
C LEU A 37 15.30 -7.03 -9.07
N VAL A 38 16.47 -6.42 -8.80
CA VAL A 38 16.80 -5.83 -7.50
C VAL A 38 15.86 -4.68 -7.16
N GLN A 39 15.49 -3.84 -8.13
CA GLN A 39 14.51 -2.78 -7.96
C GLN A 39 13.08 -3.32 -7.77
N GLU A 40 12.68 -4.29 -8.58
CA GLU A 40 11.38 -4.97 -8.47
C GLU A 40 11.20 -5.66 -7.11
N GLN A 41 12.27 -6.23 -6.55
CA GLN A 41 12.26 -6.87 -5.23
C GLN A 41 12.44 -5.87 -4.08
N GLY A 42 12.67 -4.58 -4.36
CA GLY A 42 12.90 -3.57 -3.34
C GLY A 42 14.25 -3.69 -2.59
N TRP A 43 15.21 -4.46 -3.12
CA TRP A 43 16.52 -4.71 -2.47
C TRP A 43 17.57 -3.66 -2.86
N THR A 44 17.16 -2.41 -2.99
CA THR A 44 17.96 -1.30 -3.54
C THR A 44 19.11 -0.86 -2.64
N THR A 45 19.13 -1.27 -1.38
CA THR A 45 20.26 -1.03 -0.46
C THR A 45 21.11 -2.28 -0.29
N ILE A 46 22.40 -2.09 -0.01
CA ILE A 46 23.32 -3.23 0.23
C ILE A 46 22.88 -4.08 1.43
N GLU A 47 22.27 -3.47 2.43
CA GLU A 47 21.81 -4.12 3.65
C GLU A 47 20.64 -5.08 3.33
N THR A 48 19.64 -4.61 2.59
CA THR A 48 18.49 -5.43 2.17
C THR A 48 18.92 -6.52 1.22
N PHE A 49 19.72 -6.18 0.19
CA PHE A 49 20.26 -7.16 -0.75
C PHE A 49 21.08 -8.24 -0.05
N SER A 50 22.01 -7.87 0.85
CA SER A 50 22.87 -8.82 1.57
C SER A 50 22.08 -9.79 2.44
N THR A 51 20.98 -9.36 3.02
CA THR A 51 20.10 -10.23 3.81
C THR A 51 19.51 -11.35 2.97
N HIS A 52 18.99 -11.02 1.78
CA HIS A 52 18.42 -12.00 0.85
C HIS A 52 19.48 -12.88 0.20
N PHE A 53 20.61 -12.29 -0.16
CA PHE A 53 21.75 -13.00 -0.71
C PHE A 53 22.32 -14.03 0.28
N ALA A 54 22.49 -13.66 1.56
CA ALA A 54 22.95 -14.56 2.61
C ALA A 54 21.96 -15.70 2.92
N ARG A 55 20.64 -15.41 2.82
CA ARG A 55 19.60 -16.45 2.95
C ARG A 55 19.70 -17.45 1.80
N ALA A 56 19.72 -16.97 0.56
CA ALA A 56 19.88 -17.82 -0.62
C ALA A 56 21.17 -18.66 -0.57
N GLY A 57 22.25 -18.07 -0.04
CA GLY A 57 23.52 -18.80 0.20
C GLY A 57 23.36 -19.95 1.19
N ARG A 58 22.62 -19.78 2.29
CA ARG A 58 22.32 -20.85 3.25
C ARG A 58 21.43 -21.94 2.65
N GLU A 59 20.34 -21.54 1.98
CA GLU A 59 19.43 -22.47 1.30
C GLU A 59 20.16 -23.33 0.26
N LEU A 60 21.03 -22.71 -0.56
CA LEU A 60 21.79 -23.42 -1.56
C LEU A 60 22.90 -24.30 -0.92
N ALA A 61 23.48 -23.88 0.21
CA ALA A 61 24.44 -24.67 0.98
C ALA A 61 23.81 -25.97 1.51
N GLU A 62 22.58 -25.88 2.05
CA GLU A 62 21.82 -27.03 2.54
C GLU A 62 21.42 -27.99 1.39
N GLN A 63 20.94 -27.46 0.27
CA GLN A 63 20.55 -28.25 -0.90
C GLN A 63 21.72 -28.96 -1.59
N SER A 64 22.87 -28.28 -1.66
CA SER A 64 24.06 -28.79 -2.39
C SER A 64 25.05 -29.53 -1.50
N GLY A 65 24.90 -29.49 -0.17
CA GLY A 65 25.89 -30.00 0.78
C GLY A 65 27.18 -29.18 0.86
N ASN A 66 27.22 -27.98 0.24
CA ASN A 66 28.42 -27.13 0.19
C ASN A 66 28.34 -25.98 1.20
N SER A 67 28.82 -26.21 2.42
CA SER A 67 28.77 -25.25 3.52
C SER A 67 29.48 -23.91 3.25
N ARG A 68 30.38 -23.84 2.26
CA ARG A 68 31.10 -22.59 1.90
C ARG A 68 30.11 -21.52 1.38
N LEU A 69 29.01 -21.91 0.74
CA LEU A 69 28.06 -21.00 0.16
C LEU A 69 27.35 -20.14 1.23
N ALA A 70 27.15 -20.67 2.43
CA ALA A 70 26.52 -19.95 3.53
C ALA A 70 27.35 -18.75 4.06
N GLY A 71 28.67 -18.73 3.80
CA GLY A 71 29.58 -17.67 4.23
C GLY A 71 29.92 -16.63 3.16
N VAL A 72 29.37 -16.75 1.95
CA VAL A 72 29.65 -15.80 0.86
C VAL A 72 28.92 -14.48 1.11
N THR A 73 29.67 -13.37 0.96
CA THR A 73 29.11 -12.02 1.12
C THR A 73 29.41 -11.15 -0.09
N VAL A 74 28.61 -10.11 -0.31
CA VAL A 74 28.81 -9.11 -1.36
C VAL A 74 29.20 -7.78 -0.72
N ALA A 75 30.36 -7.23 -1.12
CA ALA A 75 30.83 -5.93 -0.65
C ALA A 75 29.97 -4.80 -1.27
N ARG A 76 29.71 -3.71 -0.50
CA ARG A 76 28.95 -2.52 -0.95
C ARG A 76 29.40 -2.03 -2.33
N ARG A 77 30.73 -1.81 -2.50
CA ARG A 77 31.28 -1.34 -3.78
C ARG A 77 31.00 -2.29 -4.96
N THR A 78 30.82 -3.57 -4.70
CA THR A 78 30.51 -4.56 -5.73
C THR A 78 29.02 -4.46 -6.10
N PHE A 79 28.15 -4.34 -5.11
CA PHE A 79 26.73 -4.13 -5.30
C PHE A 79 26.44 -2.82 -6.05
N ASP A 80 27.06 -1.70 -5.62
CA ASP A 80 26.88 -0.39 -6.26
C ASP A 80 27.26 -0.43 -7.75
N ARG A 81 28.36 -1.13 -8.10
CA ARG A 81 28.76 -1.33 -9.51
C ARG A 81 27.75 -2.17 -10.29
N TRP A 82 27.21 -3.22 -9.70
CA TRP A 82 26.17 -4.03 -10.34
C TRP A 82 24.89 -3.22 -10.59
N MET A 83 24.52 -2.38 -9.63
CA MET A 83 23.40 -1.45 -9.76
C MET A 83 23.65 -0.36 -10.81
N ALA A 84 24.89 0.04 -11.02
CA ALA A 84 25.28 0.97 -12.08
C ALA A 84 25.40 0.29 -13.48
N GLY A 85 25.22 -1.03 -13.57
CA GLY A 85 25.40 -1.78 -14.82
C GLY A 85 26.88 -1.98 -15.22
N GLU A 86 27.82 -1.69 -14.30
CA GLU A 86 29.25 -1.79 -14.52
C GLU A 86 29.78 -3.19 -14.16
N LEU A 87 29.82 -4.10 -15.11
CA LEU A 87 30.42 -5.45 -14.91
C LEU A 87 31.80 -5.54 -15.57
N LYS A 88 32.85 -5.56 -14.74
CA LYS A 88 34.24 -5.77 -15.24
C LYS A 88 34.59 -7.25 -15.54
N GLY A 89 33.65 -8.16 -15.25
CA GLY A 89 33.77 -9.60 -15.42
C GLY A 89 32.70 -10.35 -14.62
N LEU A 90 32.41 -11.58 -14.99
CA LEU A 90 31.42 -12.41 -14.28
C LEU A 90 31.79 -12.57 -12.80
N PRO A 91 30.82 -12.57 -11.89
CA PRO A 91 31.04 -12.84 -10.46
C PRO A 91 31.75 -14.18 -10.23
N GLN A 92 32.44 -14.32 -9.10
CA GLN A 92 33.10 -15.57 -8.69
C GLN A 92 32.05 -16.71 -8.65
N ARG A 93 32.54 -17.95 -8.81
CA ARG A 93 31.73 -19.16 -8.96
C ARG A 93 30.66 -19.29 -7.89
N ASP A 94 31.02 -19.11 -6.61
CA ASP A 94 30.09 -19.26 -5.49
C ASP A 94 29.05 -18.11 -5.46
N THR A 95 29.46 -16.87 -5.70
CA THR A 95 28.58 -15.71 -5.84
C THR A 95 27.61 -15.87 -7.01
N ARG A 96 28.09 -16.43 -8.14
CA ARG A 96 27.25 -16.72 -9.31
C ARG A 96 26.19 -17.74 -8.98
N ALA A 97 26.54 -18.86 -8.35
CA ALA A 97 25.58 -19.90 -7.98
C ALA A 97 24.49 -19.35 -7.07
N ILE A 98 24.86 -18.48 -6.11
CA ILE A 98 23.87 -17.85 -5.22
C ILE A 98 22.99 -16.85 -5.98
N LEU A 99 23.53 -16.04 -6.90
CA LEU A 99 22.72 -15.13 -7.73
C LEU A 99 21.75 -15.88 -8.63
N GLU A 100 22.21 -16.97 -9.27
CA GLU A 100 21.36 -17.81 -10.12
C GLU A 100 20.27 -18.51 -9.32
N HIS A 101 20.58 -18.94 -8.10
CA HIS A 101 19.58 -19.48 -7.17
C HIS A 101 18.59 -18.41 -6.69
N LEU A 102 19.09 -17.22 -6.34
CA LEU A 102 18.27 -16.12 -5.82
C LEU A 102 17.30 -15.57 -6.86
N PHE A 103 17.75 -15.41 -8.10
CA PHE A 103 16.93 -14.79 -9.15
C PHE A 103 16.33 -15.79 -10.16
N GLN A 104 16.65 -17.07 -10.04
CA GLN A 104 16.22 -18.13 -10.96
C GLN A 104 16.51 -17.78 -12.43
N GLN A 105 17.63 -17.07 -12.67
CA GLN A 105 18.09 -16.62 -13.99
C GLN A 105 19.60 -16.84 -14.12
N PRO A 106 20.09 -17.25 -15.31
CA PRO A 106 21.53 -17.33 -15.55
C PRO A 106 22.22 -15.97 -15.34
N VAL A 107 23.39 -15.98 -14.70
CA VAL A 107 24.15 -14.74 -14.44
C VAL A 107 24.43 -13.94 -15.71
N ALA A 108 24.64 -14.59 -16.84
CA ALA A 108 24.84 -13.90 -18.13
C ALA A 108 23.60 -13.08 -18.54
N ARG A 109 22.41 -13.54 -18.23
CA ARG A 109 21.15 -12.83 -18.50
C ARG A 109 20.91 -11.73 -17.46
N LEU A 110 21.26 -11.95 -16.20
CA LEU A 110 21.12 -10.95 -15.13
C LEU A 110 21.85 -9.65 -15.43
N PHE A 111 23.03 -9.75 -16.07
CA PHE A 111 23.87 -8.60 -16.39
C PHE A 111 23.86 -8.22 -17.89
N GLY A 112 22.95 -8.82 -18.68
CA GLY A 112 22.63 -8.42 -20.05
C GLY A 112 21.73 -7.18 -20.10
N ASP A 113 21.64 -6.52 -21.29
CA ASP A 113 20.71 -5.44 -21.52
C ASP A 113 19.29 -5.97 -21.64
N VAL A 114 18.32 -5.29 -21.05
CA VAL A 114 16.89 -5.68 -21.06
C VAL A 114 16.33 -5.63 -22.50
N ASP A 115 16.86 -4.76 -23.38
CA ASP A 115 16.38 -4.57 -24.74
C ASP A 115 16.99 -5.53 -25.78
N ALA A 116 17.87 -6.45 -25.40
CA ALA A 116 18.59 -7.32 -26.33
C ALA A 116 18.09 -8.77 -26.33
N GLY A 117 16.80 -9.00 -26.41
CA GLY A 117 16.35 -10.38 -26.35
C GLY A 117 14.95 -10.68 -26.80
N ASP A 118 14.69 -10.67 -28.12
CA ASP A 118 13.64 -11.55 -28.68
C ASP A 118 13.83 -11.84 -30.18
N GLU A 119 15.03 -12.25 -30.58
CA GLU A 119 15.23 -12.89 -31.88
C GLU A 119 16.26 -14.02 -31.80
N SER A 120 15.99 -15.10 -31.08
CA SER A 120 16.55 -16.42 -31.40
C SER A 120 16.03 -17.47 -30.39
N GLY A 121 15.02 -18.23 -30.78
CA GLY A 121 14.53 -19.32 -29.90
C GLY A 121 13.35 -20.10 -30.41
N ALA A 122 13.10 -20.09 -31.72
CA ALA A 122 12.11 -20.99 -32.32
C ALA A 122 12.81 -22.19 -32.96
N ALA A 123 13.30 -23.11 -32.18
CA ALA A 123 13.54 -24.50 -32.60
C ALA A 123 13.99 -25.36 -31.39
N ALA A 124 13.21 -26.35 -31.06
CA ALA A 124 13.45 -27.47 -30.18
C ALA A 124 12.65 -27.51 -28.86
N SER A 125 11.43 -28.00 -28.93
CA SER A 125 10.84 -28.80 -27.86
C SER A 125 9.67 -29.62 -28.39
N GLN A 126 9.98 -30.72 -29.04
CA GLN A 126 9.07 -31.87 -29.09
C GLN A 126 9.70 -33.00 -28.26
N GLY A 127 8.93 -33.52 -27.32
CA GLY A 127 9.13 -34.87 -26.75
C GLY A 127 9.53 -34.87 -25.27
N LEU A 128 8.59 -35.18 -24.43
CA LEU A 128 8.57 -36.37 -23.57
C LEU A 128 7.56 -36.17 -22.42
N LEU A 129 6.46 -36.84 -22.54
CA LEU A 129 5.52 -37.14 -21.45
C LEU A 129 6.16 -38.15 -20.49
N GLY A 130 6.30 -37.77 -19.23
CA GLY A 130 6.73 -38.63 -18.14
C GLY A 130 5.99 -38.29 -16.86
N SER A 131 5.00 -39.13 -16.52
CA SER A 131 4.23 -39.08 -15.27
C SER A 131 5.08 -39.54 -14.09
N GLY A 132 5.24 -38.65 -13.08
CA GLY A 132 5.79 -38.95 -11.77
C GLY A 132 5.12 -38.11 -10.68
N PRO A 133 4.97 -38.61 -9.43
CA PRO A 133 4.06 -38.05 -8.44
C PRO A 133 4.55 -36.71 -7.85
N VAL A 134 3.60 -35.79 -7.72
CA VAL A 134 3.81 -34.45 -7.12
C VAL A 134 4.03 -34.62 -5.63
N GLN A 135 5.25 -34.40 -5.17
CA GLN A 135 5.54 -34.12 -3.77
C GLN A 135 5.30 -32.63 -3.51
N GLY A 136 4.53 -32.33 -2.44
CA GLY A 136 4.15 -31.00 -2.06
C GLY A 136 5.35 -30.11 -1.74
N GLY A 137 5.60 -29.14 -2.61
CA GLY A 137 6.54 -28.06 -2.38
C GLY A 137 5.86 -26.92 -1.66
N ILE A 138 6.37 -26.56 -0.48
CA ILE A 138 6.02 -25.37 0.27
C ILE A 138 6.39 -24.17 -0.58
N LEU A 139 5.41 -23.36 -0.96
CA LEU A 139 5.61 -22.09 -1.65
C LEU A 139 6.38 -21.13 -0.75
N PRO A 140 7.42 -20.45 -1.24
CA PRO A 140 8.14 -19.46 -0.47
C PRO A 140 7.25 -18.27 -0.13
N PRO A 141 7.47 -17.60 1.03
CA PRO A 141 6.67 -16.45 1.42
C PRO A 141 6.84 -15.31 0.41
N SER A 142 5.71 -14.80 -0.06
CA SER A 142 5.60 -13.70 -1.01
C SER A 142 6.23 -12.42 -0.44
N PRO A 143 7.10 -11.71 -1.16
CA PRO A 143 7.68 -10.44 -0.71
C PRO A 143 6.62 -9.34 -0.79
N PHE A 144 6.26 -8.83 0.38
CA PHE A 144 5.25 -7.77 0.51
C PHE A 144 5.83 -6.37 0.33
N LEU A 145 5.13 -5.60 -0.51
CA LEU A 145 5.03 -4.15 -0.52
C LEU A 145 6.26 -3.34 -0.90
N ARG A 146 6.45 -3.24 -2.18
CA ARG A 146 6.73 -2.03 -2.98
C ARG A 146 6.73 -2.45 -4.44
N GLN A 147 5.57 -2.59 -5.04
CA GLN A 147 5.48 -2.65 -6.49
C GLN A 147 5.15 -1.27 -7.03
N GLU A 148 6.18 -0.51 -7.37
CA GLU A 148 6.08 0.47 -8.44
C GLU A 148 6.01 -0.31 -9.75
N GLY A 149 4.87 -0.24 -10.44
CA GLY A 149 4.77 -0.48 -11.86
C GLY A 149 4.90 -1.91 -12.39
N ALA A 150 4.23 -2.89 -11.81
CA ALA A 150 3.95 -4.14 -12.54
C ALA A 150 2.47 -4.18 -12.93
N ASP A 151 2.21 -4.38 -14.22
CA ASP A 151 0.89 -4.75 -14.73
C ASP A 151 0.53 -6.14 -14.17
N VAL A 152 -0.09 -6.15 -12.99
CA VAL A 152 -0.56 -7.40 -12.37
C VAL A 152 -1.77 -7.86 -13.18
N ASP A 153 -1.63 -8.98 -13.88
CA ASP A 153 -2.72 -9.56 -14.65
C ASP A 153 -3.92 -9.85 -13.72
N ARG A 154 -4.95 -9.01 -13.83
CA ARG A 154 -6.21 -9.11 -13.09
C ARG A 154 -6.81 -10.52 -13.15
N ARG A 155 -6.52 -11.29 -14.22
CA ARG A 155 -6.98 -12.67 -14.39
C ARG A 155 -6.22 -13.64 -13.50
N GLN A 156 -4.94 -13.41 -13.23
CA GLN A 156 -4.16 -14.24 -12.30
C GLN A 156 -4.60 -14.02 -10.86
N LEU A 157 -4.88 -12.76 -10.47
CA LEU A 157 -5.38 -12.43 -9.13
C LEU A 157 -6.78 -12.98 -8.88
N LEU A 158 -7.67 -12.91 -9.88
CA LEU A 158 -9.01 -13.52 -9.79
C LEU A 158 -8.93 -15.05 -9.69
N ARG A 159 -7.95 -15.68 -10.33
CA ARG A 159 -7.71 -17.13 -10.19
C ARG A 159 -7.10 -17.48 -8.84
N ALA A 160 -6.19 -16.67 -8.32
CA ALA A 160 -5.61 -16.88 -6.99
C ALA A 160 -6.65 -16.66 -5.88
N GLY A 161 -7.44 -15.59 -5.97
CA GLY A 161 -8.55 -15.33 -5.04
C GLY A 161 -9.66 -16.37 -5.08
N SER A 162 -9.96 -16.93 -6.27
CA SER A 162 -10.95 -18.01 -6.41
C SER A 162 -10.41 -19.39 -6.02
N ALA A 163 -9.09 -19.60 -6.08
CA ALA A 163 -8.47 -20.86 -5.65
C ALA A 163 -8.21 -20.92 -4.14
N ALA A 164 -8.10 -19.76 -3.47
CA ALA A 164 -7.97 -19.67 -2.03
C ALA A 164 -9.33 -19.77 -1.29
N ALA A 165 -10.44 -19.54 -1.98
CA ALA A 165 -11.75 -19.96 -1.51
C ALA A 165 -11.83 -21.48 -1.67
N LEU A 166 -11.61 -22.24 -0.60
CA LEU A 166 -12.04 -23.65 -0.57
C LEU A 166 -13.47 -23.71 -1.09
N PRO A 167 -13.77 -24.51 -2.12
CA PRO A 167 -15.15 -24.65 -2.60
C PRO A 167 -15.96 -25.33 -1.51
N LEU A 168 -16.59 -24.56 -0.64
CA LEU A 168 -17.77 -25.02 0.06
C LEU A 168 -18.85 -25.18 -1.02
N LEU A 169 -19.13 -26.43 -1.36
CA LEU A 169 -20.25 -26.77 -2.20
C LEU A 169 -21.51 -26.03 -1.70
N PRO A 170 -22.33 -25.45 -2.59
CA PRO A 170 -23.58 -24.83 -2.19
C PRO A 170 -24.49 -25.90 -1.62
N GLY A 171 -24.58 -25.95 -0.29
CA GLY A 171 -25.65 -26.63 0.39
C GLY A 171 -26.97 -25.87 0.18
N PRO A 172 -28.14 -26.54 0.23
CA PRO A 172 -29.43 -25.90 0.02
C PRO A 172 -29.64 -24.79 1.05
N ALA A 173 -30.19 -23.67 0.60
CA ALA A 173 -30.53 -22.48 1.38
C ALA A 173 -31.30 -22.84 2.66
N GLY A 174 -30.71 -22.64 3.80
CA GLY A 174 -31.34 -22.85 5.10
C GLY A 174 -30.30 -22.91 6.22
N GLY A 175 -30.00 -21.73 6.84
CA GLY A 175 -29.14 -21.63 8.02
C GLY A 175 -27.66 -21.60 7.68
N SER A 176 -26.99 -20.51 7.97
CA SER A 176 -25.54 -20.40 7.94
C SER A 176 -24.95 -21.35 9.00
N ALA A 177 -24.63 -22.59 8.60
CA ALA A 177 -23.83 -23.47 9.41
C ALA A 177 -22.45 -22.80 9.54
N ARG A 178 -22.10 -22.32 10.72
CA ARG A 178 -20.74 -21.88 11.04
C ARG A 178 -19.80 -23.04 10.73
N PRO A 179 -18.66 -22.80 10.08
CA PRO A 179 -17.66 -23.85 9.88
C PRO A 179 -17.27 -24.40 11.24
N HIS A 180 -17.54 -25.66 11.49
CA HIS A 180 -17.20 -26.29 12.77
C HIS A 180 -15.75 -26.75 12.69
N LEU A 181 -14.86 -26.03 13.37
CA LEU A 181 -13.46 -26.42 13.55
C LEU A 181 -13.45 -27.60 14.54
N GLY A 182 -13.53 -28.80 14.09
CA GLY A 182 -13.41 -29.98 14.96
C GLY A 182 -12.19 -29.87 15.91
N ARG A 183 -12.00 -30.87 16.76
CA ARG A 183 -10.84 -30.89 17.68
C ARG A 183 -9.55 -30.92 16.85
N MET A 184 -8.78 -29.80 16.86
CA MET A 184 -7.50 -29.67 16.15
C MET A 184 -6.35 -30.14 17.03
N THR A 185 -5.30 -30.70 16.43
CA THR A 185 -4.03 -30.92 17.13
C THR A 185 -3.28 -29.58 17.28
N PRO A 186 -2.31 -29.45 18.24
CA PRO A 186 -1.50 -28.24 18.37
C PRO A 186 -0.85 -27.81 17.04
N ASP A 187 -0.24 -28.74 16.31
CA ASP A 187 0.39 -28.47 14.99
C ASP A 187 -0.62 -27.95 13.96
N GLN A 188 -1.85 -28.47 13.96
CA GLN A 188 -2.92 -27.98 13.08
C GLN A 188 -3.36 -26.58 13.49
N SER A 189 -3.41 -26.27 14.76
CA SER A 189 -3.77 -24.96 15.30
C SER A 189 -2.74 -23.92 14.92
N GLU A 190 -1.44 -24.21 15.06
CA GLU A 190 -0.36 -23.33 14.61
C GLU A 190 -0.39 -23.12 13.09
N ALA A 191 -0.56 -24.19 12.31
CA ALA A 191 -0.66 -24.11 10.86
C ALA A 191 -1.87 -23.26 10.40
N LEU A 192 -3.00 -23.34 11.11
CA LEU A 192 -4.16 -22.50 10.84
C LEU A 192 -3.86 -21.00 11.05
N LEU A 193 -3.22 -20.64 12.15
CA LEU A 193 -2.86 -19.23 12.42
C LEU A 193 -1.89 -18.69 11.39
N VAL A 194 -0.90 -19.49 10.97
CA VAL A 194 0.01 -19.12 9.87
C VAL A 194 -0.77 -18.89 8.57
N HIS A 195 -1.65 -19.82 8.21
CA HIS A 195 -2.48 -19.71 7.02
C HIS A 195 -3.37 -18.46 7.05
N LEU A 196 -4.06 -18.20 8.16
CA LEU A 196 -4.91 -17.02 8.30
C LEU A 196 -4.12 -15.71 8.23
N ARG A 197 -2.86 -15.69 8.71
CA ARG A 197 -1.99 -14.52 8.57
C ARG A 197 -1.63 -14.24 7.11
N GLU A 198 -1.30 -15.27 6.33
CA GLU A 198 -1.04 -15.14 4.90
C GLU A 198 -2.28 -14.68 4.14
N MET A 199 -3.44 -15.26 4.45
CA MET A 199 -4.71 -14.86 3.85
C MET A 199 -5.07 -13.40 4.14
N TRP A 200 -4.81 -12.90 5.36
CA TRP A 200 -5.04 -11.49 5.69
C TRP A 200 -4.27 -10.56 4.75
N HIS A 201 -3.00 -10.85 4.49
CA HIS A 201 -2.21 -10.07 3.54
C HIS A 201 -2.80 -10.09 2.13
N LEU A 202 -3.28 -11.22 1.66
CA LEU A 202 -3.93 -11.34 0.35
C LEU A 202 -5.21 -10.51 0.27
N PHE A 203 -6.01 -10.43 1.34
CA PHE A 203 -7.20 -9.58 1.36
C PHE A 203 -6.87 -8.10 1.34
N VAL A 204 -5.82 -7.66 2.05
CA VAL A 204 -5.33 -6.27 1.98
C VAL A 204 -4.90 -5.92 0.55
N GLN A 205 -4.18 -6.80 -0.13
CA GLN A 205 -3.82 -6.60 -1.53
C GLN A 205 -5.03 -6.58 -2.46
N SER A 206 -5.98 -7.51 -2.26
CA SER A 206 -7.20 -7.59 -3.04
C SER A 206 -8.02 -6.29 -2.93
N ASP A 207 -8.16 -5.75 -1.72
CA ASP A 207 -8.80 -4.45 -1.50
C ASP A 207 -8.11 -3.33 -2.27
N ASN A 208 -6.78 -3.24 -2.18
CA ASN A 208 -6.02 -2.19 -2.86
C ASN A 208 -6.14 -2.24 -4.39
N LEU A 209 -6.21 -3.44 -4.98
CA LEU A 209 -6.21 -3.65 -6.43
C LEU A 209 -7.62 -3.68 -7.03
N LEU A 210 -8.56 -4.34 -6.36
CA LEU A 210 -9.89 -4.66 -6.88
C LEU A 210 -11.01 -3.89 -6.20
N GLY A 211 -10.75 -3.36 -5.01
CA GLY A 211 -11.70 -2.65 -4.17
C GLY A 211 -12.31 -3.51 -3.07
N PRO A 212 -13.03 -2.87 -2.12
CA PRO A 212 -13.46 -3.47 -0.85
C PRO A 212 -14.41 -4.65 -1.00
N LEU A 213 -15.28 -4.65 -2.00
CA LEU A 213 -16.27 -5.72 -2.21
C LEU A 213 -15.63 -7.08 -2.47
N HIS A 214 -14.41 -7.11 -3.03
CA HIS A 214 -13.69 -8.34 -3.34
C HIS A 214 -13.03 -8.99 -2.12
N ALA A 215 -12.76 -8.21 -1.07
CA ALA A 215 -12.11 -8.71 0.14
C ALA A 215 -13.10 -9.00 1.28
N LEU A 216 -14.21 -8.27 1.35
CA LEU A 216 -15.12 -8.24 2.50
C LEU A 216 -15.65 -9.62 2.91
N ALA A 217 -16.15 -10.40 1.95
CA ALA A 217 -16.71 -11.72 2.25
C ALA A 217 -15.67 -12.68 2.82
N GLY A 218 -14.45 -12.70 2.25
CA GLY A 218 -13.36 -13.54 2.74
C GLY A 218 -12.84 -13.11 4.12
N VAL A 219 -12.78 -11.81 4.37
CA VAL A 219 -12.42 -11.27 5.70
C VAL A 219 -13.42 -11.72 6.75
N HIS A 220 -14.73 -11.65 6.48
CA HIS A 220 -15.77 -12.13 7.40
C HIS A 220 -15.69 -13.63 7.64
N GLN A 221 -15.52 -14.43 6.58
CA GLN A 221 -15.37 -15.88 6.71
C GLN A 221 -14.20 -16.26 7.62
N ASN A 222 -13.07 -15.58 7.48
CA ASN A 222 -11.91 -15.84 8.35
C ASN A 222 -12.09 -15.29 9.77
N LEU A 223 -12.87 -14.23 9.96
CA LEU A 223 -13.28 -13.76 11.29
C LEU A 223 -14.13 -14.82 11.99
N ASP A 224 -15.08 -15.44 11.31
CA ASP A 224 -15.91 -16.52 11.89
C ASP A 224 -15.01 -17.69 12.33
N VAL A 225 -14.03 -18.08 11.51
CA VAL A 225 -13.03 -19.11 11.85
C VAL A 225 -12.21 -18.72 13.08
N LEU A 226 -11.73 -17.47 13.14
CA LEU A 226 -10.94 -16.98 14.29
C LEU A 226 -11.76 -16.90 15.57
N GLN A 227 -13.03 -16.52 15.50
CA GLN A 227 -13.91 -16.47 16.67
C GLN A 227 -14.15 -17.88 17.21
N GLU A 228 -14.44 -18.86 16.36
CA GLU A 228 -14.58 -20.25 16.78
C GLU A 228 -13.27 -20.80 17.35
N PHE A 229 -12.12 -20.48 16.72
CA PHE A 229 -10.81 -20.87 17.23
C PHE A 229 -10.55 -20.31 18.63
N LEU A 230 -10.88 -19.05 18.87
CA LEU A 230 -10.70 -18.39 20.18
C LEU A 230 -11.54 -19.01 21.31
N GLU A 231 -12.69 -19.62 21.00
CA GLU A 231 -13.51 -20.34 21.99
C GLU A 231 -12.79 -21.58 22.56
N HIS A 232 -11.88 -22.18 21.78
CA HIS A 232 -11.23 -23.44 22.11
C HIS A 232 -9.70 -23.35 22.10
N ALA A 233 -9.13 -22.15 21.87
CA ALA A 233 -7.70 -21.95 21.73
C ALA A 233 -6.94 -22.31 23.01
N GLU A 234 -5.84 -23.04 22.83
CA GLU A 234 -4.91 -23.29 23.92
C GLU A 234 -4.27 -21.98 24.40
N PRO A 235 -3.97 -21.87 25.72
CA PRO A 235 -3.48 -20.60 26.31
C PRO A 235 -2.28 -19.99 25.57
N HIS A 236 -1.36 -20.80 25.06
CA HIS A 236 -0.15 -20.33 24.39
C HIS A 236 -0.42 -19.77 22.96
N LEU A 237 -1.50 -20.19 22.29
CA LEU A 237 -1.89 -19.71 20.96
C LEU A 237 -2.93 -18.58 21.02
N ARG A 238 -3.62 -18.43 22.18
CA ARG A 238 -4.71 -17.46 22.32
C ARG A 238 -4.25 -16.03 22.05
N GLY A 239 -3.09 -15.62 22.56
CA GLY A 239 -2.56 -14.27 22.35
C GLY A 239 -2.33 -13.95 20.85
N GLU A 240 -1.73 -14.89 20.12
CA GLU A 240 -1.50 -14.76 18.70
C GLU A 240 -2.81 -14.72 17.91
N ALA A 241 -3.77 -15.56 18.26
CA ALA A 241 -5.10 -15.58 17.64
C ALA A 241 -5.86 -14.27 17.87
N LEU A 242 -5.76 -13.67 19.07
CA LEU A 242 -6.36 -12.36 19.38
C LEU A 242 -5.75 -11.23 18.54
N VAL A 243 -4.42 -11.21 18.40
CA VAL A 243 -3.74 -10.23 17.54
C VAL A 243 -4.22 -10.35 16.10
N LEU A 244 -4.34 -11.56 15.59
CA LEU A 244 -4.80 -11.81 14.24
C LEU A 244 -6.29 -11.46 14.06
N ALA A 245 -7.14 -11.82 15.02
CA ALA A 245 -8.55 -11.46 15.04
C ALA A 245 -8.75 -9.92 15.07
N ALA A 246 -7.94 -9.20 15.85
CA ALA A 246 -7.97 -7.74 15.88
C ALA A 246 -7.63 -7.13 14.51
N ARG A 247 -6.65 -7.68 13.78
CA ARG A 247 -6.30 -7.24 12.43
C ARG A 247 -7.42 -7.49 11.42
N TYR A 248 -8.02 -8.68 11.45
CA TYR A 248 -9.16 -8.99 10.60
C TYR A 248 -10.37 -8.10 10.88
N ALA A 249 -10.66 -7.84 12.16
CA ALA A 249 -11.76 -6.97 12.54
C ALA A 249 -11.53 -5.51 12.11
N GLU A 250 -10.29 -5.01 12.21
CA GLU A 250 -9.94 -3.69 11.69
C GLU A 250 -10.11 -3.63 10.16
N SER A 251 -9.66 -4.67 9.45
CA SER A 251 -9.86 -4.76 8.01
C SER A 251 -11.35 -4.82 7.64
N ALA A 252 -12.18 -5.58 8.38
CA ALA A 252 -13.62 -5.58 8.18
C ALA A 252 -14.22 -4.19 8.41
N ALA A 253 -13.78 -3.46 9.45
CA ALA A 253 -14.23 -2.10 9.71
C ALA A 253 -13.90 -1.16 8.54
N TRP A 254 -12.67 -1.23 8.03
CA TRP A 254 -12.24 -0.44 6.87
C TRP A 254 -13.06 -0.74 5.62
N LEU A 255 -13.24 -2.03 5.31
CA LEU A 255 -14.00 -2.46 4.14
C LEU A 255 -15.47 -2.03 4.23
N HIS A 256 -16.09 -2.13 5.41
CA HIS A 256 -17.44 -1.61 5.64
C HIS A 256 -17.51 -0.09 5.44
N GLU A 257 -16.55 0.69 5.94
CA GLU A 257 -16.50 2.14 5.72
C GLU A 257 -16.45 2.50 4.23
N ASP A 258 -15.70 1.71 3.46
CA ASP A 258 -15.52 1.99 2.04
C ASP A 258 -16.64 1.41 1.16
N CYS A 259 -17.37 0.37 1.62
CA CYS A 259 -18.56 -0.16 0.94
C CYS A 259 -19.86 0.52 1.35
N ALA A 260 -19.92 1.16 2.53
CA ALA A 260 -21.15 1.64 3.11
C ALA A 260 -21.69 2.88 2.40
N ALA A 261 -22.82 2.71 1.74
CA ALA A 261 -23.63 3.82 1.24
C ALA A 261 -24.65 4.30 2.29
N ASP A 262 -24.87 3.54 3.37
CA ASP A 262 -25.98 3.68 4.31
C ASP A 262 -25.55 3.60 5.79
N GLU A 263 -26.47 3.91 6.69
CA GLU A 263 -26.26 3.82 8.15
C GLU A 263 -25.91 2.40 8.64
N PRO A 264 -26.50 1.30 8.14
CA PRO A 264 -26.12 -0.05 8.55
C PRO A 264 -24.64 -0.35 8.34
N GLY A 265 -24.06 0.09 7.23
CA GLY A 265 -22.63 -0.11 6.96
C GLY A 265 -21.73 0.69 7.89
N ALA A 266 -22.09 1.93 8.23
CA ALA A 266 -21.37 2.73 9.20
C ALA A 266 -21.44 2.12 10.62
N ALA A 267 -22.57 1.53 11.00
CA ALA A 267 -22.73 0.79 12.25
C ALA A 267 -21.83 -0.47 12.28
N GLN A 268 -21.74 -1.21 11.18
CA GLN A 268 -20.84 -2.35 11.05
C GLN A 268 -19.37 -1.94 11.17
N ALA A 269 -18.98 -0.86 10.52
CA ALA A 269 -17.63 -0.31 10.64
C ALA A 269 -17.26 0.03 12.09
N THR A 270 -18.19 0.69 12.79
CA THR A 270 -18.02 1.02 14.22
C THR A 270 -17.96 -0.22 15.09
N TYR A 271 -18.82 -1.21 14.87
CA TYR A 271 -18.82 -2.47 15.58
C TYR A 271 -17.46 -3.18 15.45
N TRP A 272 -16.98 -3.37 14.23
CA TRP A 272 -15.72 -4.08 13.99
C TRP A 272 -14.49 -3.31 14.50
N THR A 273 -14.50 -1.97 14.45
CA THR A 273 -13.41 -1.17 15.07
C THR A 273 -13.38 -1.37 16.60
N ASN A 274 -14.55 -1.41 17.25
CA ASN A 274 -14.63 -1.65 18.68
C ASN A 274 -14.20 -3.08 19.04
N GLN A 275 -14.58 -4.06 18.23
CA GLN A 275 -14.18 -5.45 18.41
C GLN A 275 -12.65 -5.63 18.23
N ALA A 276 -12.06 -4.98 17.22
CA ALA A 276 -10.62 -4.94 17.02
C ALA A 276 -9.89 -4.37 18.24
N MET A 277 -10.41 -3.27 18.80
CA MET A 277 -9.85 -2.67 20.02
C MET A 277 -9.95 -3.61 21.21
N ALA A 278 -11.09 -4.27 21.42
CA ALA A 278 -11.28 -5.20 22.52
C ALA A 278 -10.27 -6.35 22.49
N TRP A 279 -10.10 -6.97 21.31
CA TRP A 279 -9.12 -8.05 21.12
C TRP A 279 -7.66 -7.58 21.22
N ALA A 280 -7.35 -6.39 20.70
CA ALA A 280 -6.01 -5.81 20.85
C ALA A 280 -5.63 -5.56 22.31
N VAL A 281 -6.57 -5.03 23.12
CA VAL A 281 -6.37 -4.81 24.56
C VAL A 281 -6.23 -6.15 25.30
N GLU A 282 -7.07 -7.16 24.99
CA GLU A 282 -6.98 -8.49 25.59
C GLU A 282 -5.64 -9.16 25.26
N ALA A 283 -5.14 -8.97 24.04
CA ALA A 283 -3.84 -9.50 23.61
C ALA A 283 -2.63 -8.73 24.18
N GLY A 284 -2.83 -7.55 24.77
CA GLY A 284 -1.74 -6.65 25.15
C GLY A 284 -0.98 -6.06 23.95
N ASP A 285 -1.63 -5.99 22.76
CA ASP A 285 -1.05 -5.41 21.55
C ASP A 285 -1.23 -3.88 21.53
N ASP A 286 -0.24 -3.16 22.06
CA ASP A 286 -0.23 -1.70 22.11
C ASP A 286 -0.21 -1.06 20.72
N VAL A 287 0.41 -1.72 19.73
CA VAL A 287 0.45 -1.23 18.33
C VAL A 287 -0.95 -1.24 17.75
N MET A 288 -1.65 -2.36 17.87
CA MET A 288 -3.00 -2.51 17.36
C MET A 288 -4.00 -1.66 18.13
N THR A 289 -3.81 -1.51 19.46
CA THR A 289 -4.62 -0.60 20.28
C THR A 289 -4.47 0.85 19.82
N ALA A 290 -3.25 1.32 19.59
CA ALA A 290 -2.99 2.65 19.05
C ALA A 290 -3.61 2.83 17.66
N TRP A 291 -3.50 1.81 16.81
CA TRP A 291 -4.08 1.83 15.46
C TRP A 291 -5.61 1.92 15.47
N THR A 292 -6.28 1.17 16.34
CA THR A 292 -7.75 1.25 16.46
C THR A 292 -8.23 2.61 16.99
N LEU A 293 -7.45 3.27 17.87
CA LEU A 293 -7.72 4.66 18.27
C LEU A 293 -7.61 5.62 17.07
N PHE A 294 -6.59 5.43 16.24
CA PHE A 294 -6.43 6.20 15.00
C PHE A 294 -7.63 5.99 14.05
N ARG A 295 -8.08 4.75 13.87
CA ARG A 295 -9.27 4.43 13.06
C ARG A 295 -10.53 5.13 13.60
N ARG A 296 -10.75 5.13 14.90
CA ARG A 296 -11.86 5.87 15.55
C ARG A 296 -11.76 7.37 15.34
N ALA A 297 -10.54 7.94 15.35
CA ALA A 297 -10.34 9.34 15.03
C ALA A 297 -10.70 9.65 13.56
N GLN A 298 -10.37 8.76 12.62
CA GLN A 298 -10.78 8.89 11.21
C GLN A 298 -12.31 8.84 11.06
N GLN A 299 -12.97 7.91 11.74
CA GLN A 299 -14.44 7.81 11.75
C GLN A 299 -15.08 9.08 12.28
N ALA A 300 -14.55 9.63 13.39
CA ALA A 300 -15.03 10.91 13.93
C ALA A 300 -14.86 12.07 12.94
N THR A 301 -13.74 12.11 12.23
CA THR A 301 -13.50 13.12 11.17
C THR A 301 -14.49 12.97 10.01
N ALA A 302 -14.77 11.74 9.59
CA ALA A 302 -15.67 11.46 8.47
C ALA A 302 -17.09 11.96 8.70
N ILE A 303 -17.54 12.02 9.96
CA ILE A 303 -18.84 12.56 10.36
C ILE A 303 -18.77 14.01 10.89
N GLY A 304 -17.63 14.70 10.70
CA GLY A 304 -17.45 16.10 11.07
C GLY A 304 -17.24 16.38 12.56
N HIS A 305 -16.97 15.40 13.38
CA HIS A 305 -16.81 15.53 14.83
C HIS A 305 -15.36 15.93 15.19
N ALA A 306 -15.09 17.24 15.24
CA ALA A 306 -13.75 17.78 15.50
C ALA A 306 -13.17 17.35 16.87
N ALA A 307 -13.91 17.52 17.97
CA ALA A 307 -13.38 17.26 19.31
C ALA A 307 -13.03 15.78 19.55
N PRO A 308 -13.86 14.78 19.19
CA PRO A 308 -13.45 13.38 19.23
C PRO A 308 -12.26 13.06 18.31
N SER A 309 -12.19 13.61 17.09
CA SER A 309 -11.07 13.44 16.18
C SER A 309 -9.75 13.88 16.85
N ILE A 310 -9.70 15.07 17.44
CA ILE A 310 -8.53 15.60 18.15
C ILE A 310 -8.18 14.72 19.35
N SER A 311 -9.15 14.41 20.22
CA SER A 311 -8.88 13.70 21.47
C SER A 311 -8.40 12.27 21.24
N LEU A 312 -8.97 11.56 20.26
CA LEU A 312 -8.55 10.20 19.89
C LEU A 312 -7.18 10.19 19.24
N SER A 313 -6.88 11.14 18.33
CA SER A 313 -5.55 11.26 17.72
C SER A 313 -4.46 11.54 18.77
N ARG A 314 -4.75 12.36 19.77
CA ARG A 314 -3.87 12.57 20.92
C ARG A 314 -3.71 11.33 21.78
N ALA A 315 -4.76 10.52 21.92
CA ALA A 315 -4.68 9.26 22.63
C ALA A 315 -3.73 8.27 21.94
N VAL A 316 -3.72 8.21 20.60
CA VAL A 316 -2.73 7.44 19.83
C VAL A 316 -1.30 7.80 20.23
N GLN A 317 -0.99 9.09 20.37
CA GLN A 317 0.36 9.55 20.65
C GLN A 317 0.87 9.18 22.05
N ARG A 318 0.01 8.72 22.97
CA ARG A 318 0.43 8.18 24.27
C ARG A 318 1.17 6.85 24.14
N TYR A 319 0.94 6.13 23.05
CA TYR A 319 1.64 4.87 22.72
C TYR A 319 2.98 5.09 22.00
N ASN A 320 3.63 6.22 22.29
CA ASN A 320 4.85 6.65 21.58
C ASN A 320 6.00 5.65 21.62
N HIS A 321 6.00 4.72 22.59
CA HIS A 321 7.01 3.67 22.75
C HIS A 321 6.90 2.56 21.68
N VAL A 322 5.74 2.40 21.03
CA VAL A 322 5.51 1.39 19.97
C VAL A 322 5.22 1.99 18.60
N LEU A 323 4.99 3.32 18.51
CA LEU A 323 4.67 3.95 17.22
C LEU A 323 5.90 4.08 16.33
N THR A 324 5.79 3.61 15.10
CA THR A 324 6.74 3.94 14.03
C THR A 324 6.66 5.44 13.67
N PRO A 325 7.68 6.02 13.01
CA PRO A 325 7.59 7.38 12.50
C PRO A 325 6.37 7.61 11.62
N GLN A 326 6.01 6.64 10.77
CA GLN A 326 4.86 6.70 9.88
C GLN A 326 3.53 6.67 10.65
N MET A 327 3.39 5.83 11.67
CA MET A 327 2.21 5.84 12.55
C MET A 327 2.06 7.16 13.29
N ARG A 328 3.17 7.76 13.74
CA ARG A 328 3.15 9.11 14.35
C ARG A 328 2.70 10.17 13.35
N ALA A 329 3.23 10.12 12.12
CA ALA A 329 2.82 11.02 11.06
C ALA A 329 1.32 10.90 10.77
N ALA A 330 0.79 9.68 10.68
CA ALA A 330 -0.63 9.43 10.47
C ALA A 330 -1.49 9.99 11.64
N ALA A 331 -1.06 9.79 12.89
CA ALA A 331 -1.78 10.31 14.06
C ALA A 331 -1.79 11.84 14.11
N LEU A 332 -0.66 12.51 13.83
CA LEU A 332 -0.55 13.96 13.76
C LEU A 332 -1.39 14.53 12.63
N GLN A 333 -1.37 13.91 11.46
CA GLN A 333 -2.20 14.29 10.32
C GLN A 333 -3.69 14.19 10.67
N GLN A 334 -4.09 13.15 11.40
CA GLN A 334 -5.48 12.98 11.80
C GLN A 334 -5.90 14.00 12.87
N GLU A 335 -5.01 14.36 13.79
CA GLU A 335 -5.23 15.47 14.73
C GLU A 335 -5.38 16.80 14.00
N ALA A 336 -4.56 17.02 12.95
CA ALA A 336 -4.65 18.22 12.10
C ALA A 336 -6.01 18.32 11.39
N HIS A 337 -6.56 17.21 10.91
CA HIS A 337 -7.92 17.19 10.34
C HIS A 337 -8.98 17.61 11.36
N GLY A 338 -8.86 17.15 12.60
CA GLY A 338 -9.74 17.59 13.67
C GLY A 338 -9.68 19.11 13.91
N TYR A 339 -8.48 19.69 13.89
CA TYR A 339 -8.32 21.14 14.00
C TYR A 339 -8.82 21.90 12.78
N ALA A 340 -8.66 21.32 11.57
CA ALA A 340 -9.24 21.93 10.37
C ALA A 340 -10.77 21.96 10.44
N LEU A 341 -11.41 20.90 10.94
CA LEU A 341 -12.86 20.87 11.20
C LEU A 341 -13.28 21.89 12.26
N ALA A 342 -12.43 22.19 13.24
CA ALA A 342 -12.68 23.22 14.26
C ALA A 342 -12.41 24.65 13.76
N GLY A 343 -11.89 24.83 12.54
CA GLY A 343 -11.51 26.14 11.99
C GLY A 343 -10.15 26.65 12.48
N GLU A 344 -9.37 25.85 13.18
CA GLU A 344 -8.10 26.22 13.83
C GLU A 344 -6.91 26.05 12.86
N GLU A 345 -6.80 26.98 11.90
CA GLU A 345 -5.83 26.95 10.78
C GLU A 345 -4.38 26.78 11.25
N VAL A 346 -3.95 27.57 12.24
CA VAL A 346 -2.55 27.57 12.72
C VAL A 346 -2.19 26.23 13.38
N ALA A 347 -3.07 25.70 14.23
CA ALA A 347 -2.86 24.41 14.90
C ALA A 347 -2.82 23.28 13.87
N CYS A 348 -3.72 23.31 12.90
CA CYS A 348 -3.80 22.34 11.82
C CYS A 348 -2.47 22.25 11.04
N HIS A 349 -2.00 23.35 10.47
CA HIS A 349 -0.80 23.33 9.62
C HIS A 349 0.48 23.02 10.37
N ARG A 350 0.60 23.49 11.63
CA ARG A 350 1.72 23.09 12.49
C ARG A 350 1.79 21.58 12.69
N LEU A 351 0.66 20.90 12.83
CA LEU A 351 0.63 19.45 13.00
C LEU A 351 0.94 18.71 11.70
N ILE A 352 0.51 19.23 10.54
CA ILE A 352 0.90 18.69 9.23
C ILE A 352 2.42 18.81 9.03
N ASP A 353 3.04 19.96 9.37
CA ASP A 353 4.49 20.14 9.29
C ASP A 353 5.24 19.13 10.17
N GLN A 354 4.73 18.88 11.39
CA GLN A 354 5.28 17.84 12.27
C GLN A 354 5.11 16.44 11.69
N ALA A 355 3.96 16.14 11.08
CA ALA A 355 3.70 14.85 10.44
C ALA A 355 4.69 14.61 9.30
N GLU A 356 4.93 15.60 8.45
CA GLU A 356 5.91 15.52 7.36
C GLU A 356 7.33 15.28 7.87
N ALA A 357 7.73 15.94 8.95
CA ALA A 357 9.02 15.71 9.57
C ALA A 357 9.19 14.28 10.09
N PHE A 358 8.12 13.63 10.53
CA PHE A 358 8.15 12.19 10.88
C PHE A 358 8.16 11.30 9.66
N ALA A 359 7.32 11.59 8.66
CA ALA A 359 7.23 10.80 7.42
C ALA A 359 8.52 10.81 6.59
N ALA A 360 9.30 11.90 6.67
CA ALA A 360 10.60 12.03 6.00
C ALA A 360 11.73 11.24 6.68
N ARG A 361 11.51 10.67 7.88
CA ARG A 361 12.53 9.88 8.56
C ARG A 361 12.68 8.53 7.86
N PRO A 362 13.93 8.07 7.63
CA PRO A 362 14.13 6.70 7.17
C PRO A 362 13.51 5.76 8.20
N GLU A 363 12.85 4.72 7.74
CA GLU A 363 12.33 3.68 8.59
C GLU A 363 13.48 3.18 9.48
N SER A 364 13.45 3.52 10.76
CA SER A 364 14.15 2.70 11.74
C SER A 364 13.52 1.32 11.55
N ALA A 365 14.32 0.28 11.36
CA ALA A 365 13.95 -1.09 11.06
C ALA A 365 12.86 -1.68 12.00
N GLY A 366 11.76 -0.97 12.14
CA GLY A 366 10.51 -1.34 12.78
C GLY A 366 9.77 -2.16 11.76
N ASP A 367 9.64 -3.34 12.10
CA ASP A 367 8.71 -4.34 11.70
C ASP A 367 7.74 -3.91 10.57
N GLY A 368 8.20 -3.96 9.32
CA GLY A 368 7.35 -3.86 8.12
C GLY A 368 6.28 -4.96 8.03
N ARG A 369 6.10 -5.76 9.12
CA ARG A 369 5.13 -6.84 9.22
C ARG A 369 3.72 -6.37 9.50
N THR A 370 3.52 -5.18 10.06
CA THR A 370 2.20 -4.68 10.41
C THR A 370 1.58 -3.79 9.34
N GLY A 371 2.39 -3.13 8.51
CA GLY A 371 1.91 -2.21 7.46
C GLY A 371 1.17 -0.99 7.99
N HIS A 372 1.05 -0.84 9.31
CA HIS A 372 0.31 0.25 9.92
C HIS A 372 1.04 1.58 9.72
N GLY A 373 0.38 2.51 9.05
CA GLY A 373 0.92 3.83 8.79
C GLY A 373 1.85 3.95 7.56
N ASP A 374 2.20 2.87 6.86
CA ASP A 374 3.11 2.88 5.71
C ASP A 374 2.66 3.83 4.59
N PHE A 375 1.36 4.10 4.50
CA PHE A 375 0.80 5.08 3.57
C PHE A 375 1.18 6.54 3.91
N ALA A 376 1.58 6.84 5.15
CA ALA A 376 1.89 8.21 5.59
C ALA A 376 3.26 8.68 5.07
N THR A 377 3.39 8.72 3.75
CA THR A 377 4.56 9.27 3.03
C THR A 377 4.47 10.79 2.93
N PRO A 378 5.57 11.51 2.67
CA PRO A 378 5.52 12.95 2.43
C PRO A 378 4.52 13.34 1.31
N ALA A 379 4.48 12.60 0.22
CA ALA A 379 3.55 12.86 -0.88
C ALA A 379 2.07 12.66 -0.47
N TYR A 380 1.79 11.66 0.35
CA TYR A 380 0.46 11.47 0.92
C TYR A 380 0.07 12.64 1.83
N LEU A 381 0.98 13.08 2.70
CA LEU A 381 0.73 14.18 3.64
C LEU A 381 0.49 15.52 2.93
N GLU A 382 1.15 15.78 1.81
CA GLU A 382 0.82 16.93 0.96
C GLU A 382 -0.62 16.89 0.46
N GLY A 383 -1.11 15.71 0.02
CA GLY A 383 -2.51 15.53 -0.32
C GLY A 383 -3.46 15.76 0.88
N GLN A 384 -3.03 15.43 2.10
CA GLN A 384 -3.80 15.67 3.32
C GLN A 384 -3.73 17.14 3.78
N ARG A 385 -2.62 17.83 3.55
CA ARG A 385 -2.51 19.29 3.71
C ARG A 385 -3.54 20.02 2.85
N ALA A 386 -3.68 19.60 1.60
CA ALA A 386 -4.69 20.13 0.71
C ALA A 386 -6.12 19.85 1.20
N ASN A 387 -6.36 18.66 1.77
CA ASN A 387 -7.64 18.33 2.40
C ASN A 387 -7.94 19.25 3.60
N CYS A 388 -6.93 19.56 4.42
CA CYS A 388 -7.07 20.56 5.49
C CYS A 388 -7.50 21.93 4.95
N TRP A 389 -6.91 22.40 3.84
CA TRP A 389 -7.34 23.64 3.20
C TRP A 389 -8.79 23.60 2.73
N LEU A 390 -9.25 22.45 2.20
CA LEU A 390 -10.67 22.27 1.82
C LEU A 390 -11.61 22.33 3.02
N LEU A 391 -11.24 21.70 4.15
CA LEU A 391 -12.00 21.71 5.40
C LEU A 391 -12.05 23.13 6.01
N LEU A 392 -10.98 23.89 5.89
CA LEU A 392 -10.89 25.31 6.32
C LEU A 392 -11.57 26.28 5.35
N GLY A 393 -12.17 25.79 4.25
CA GLY A 393 -12.82 26.65 3.24
C GLY A 393 -11.85 27.39 2.30
N ARG A 394 -10.54 27.09 2.33
CA ARG A 394 -9.50 27.73 1.52
C ARG A 394 -9.20 26.94 0.26
N SER A 395 -10.22 26.75 -0.58
CA SER A 395 -10.14 25.94 -1.79
C SER A 395 -9.12 26.44 -2.81
N ASP A 396 -8.89 27.74 -2.87
CA ASP A 396 -7.85 28.38 -3.69
C ASP A 396 -6.43 27.85 -3.38
N ARG A 397 -6.14 27.60 -2.10
CA ARG A 397 -4.87 27.03 -1.65
C ARG A 397 -4.78 25.52 -1.89
N ALA A 398 -5.91 24.81 -1.91
CA ALA A 398 -5.94 23.36 -2.13
C ALA A 398 -5.64 22.98 -3.59
N VAL A 399 -6.10 23.75 -4.58
CA VAL A 399 -5.98 23.43 -6.01
C VAL A 399 -4.53 23.14 -6.45
N PRO A 400 -3.53 24.01 -6.23
CA PRO A 400 -2.18 23.76 -6.69
C PRO A 400 -1.56 22.50 -6.03
N ILE A 401 -1.80 22.32 -4.72
CA ILE A 401 -1.25 21.17 -3.97
C ILE A 401 -1.85 19.85 -4.48
N LEU A 402 -3.18 19.78 -4.63
CA LEU A 402 -3.87 18.59 -5.15
C LEU A 402 -3.44 18.27 -6.57
N SER A 403 -3.23 19.29 -7.41
CA SER A 403 -2.78 19.09 -8.80
C SER A 403 -1.37 18.50 -8.83
N THR A 404 -0.45 18.99 -7.99
CA THR A 404 0.90 18.45 -7.86
C THR A 404 0.87 17.03 -7.30
N ALA A 405 0.10 16.77 -6.24
CA ALA A 405 -0.04 15.44 -5.65
C ALA A 405 -0.60 14.42 -6.65
N LEU A 406 -1.61 14.81 -7.43
CA LEU A 406 -2.19 13.95 -8.47
C LEU A 406 -1.20 13.64 -9.61
N ALA A 407 -0.40 14.62 -10.01
CA ALA A 407 0.63 14.44 -11.04
C ALA A 407 1.77 13.52 -10.57
N ALA A 408 2.15 13.61 -9.30
CA ALA A 408 3.21 12.80 -8.70
C ALA A 408 2.74 11.37 -8.32
N MET A 409 1.43 11.15 -8.15
CA MET A 409 0.90 9.87 -7.68
C MET A 409 0.92 8.82 -8.78
N PRO A 410 1.56 7.65 -8.58
CA PRO A 410 1.60 6.58 -9.56
C PRO A 410 0.20 6.08 -9.96
N GLN A 411 0.05 5.63 -11.22
CA GLN A 411 -1.23 5.18 -11.78
C GLN A 411 -1.81 3.94 -11.07
N VAL A 412 -0.96 3.14 -10.44
CA VAL A 412 -1.36 1.93 -9.70
C VAL A 412 -2.24 2.26 -8.49
N TYR A 413 -2.05 3.43 -7.85
CA TYR A 413 -2.86 3.88 -6.72
C TYR A 413 -4.21 4.47 -7.17
N ARG A 414 -5.01 3.66 -7.83
CA ARG A 414 -6.27 4.10 -8.47
C ARG A 414 -7.23 4.75 -7.49
N ARG A 415 -7.39 4.19 -6.28
CA ARG A 415 -8.30 4.73 -5.24
C ARG A 415 -7.86 6.08 -4.74
N ASP A 416 -6.56 6.22 -4.39
CA ASP A 416 -6.04 7.51 -3.92
C ASP A 416 -6.12 8.58 -5.01
N ARG A 417 -5.83 8.23 -6.27
CA ARG A 417 -6.05 9.11 -7.42
C ARG A 417 -7.51 9.51 -7.57
N GLY A 418 -8.44 8.56 -7.42
CA GLY A 418 -9.88 8.85 -7.44
C GLY A 418 -10.29 9.85 -6.36
N LEU A 419 -9.75 9.70 -5.15
CA LEU A 419 -9.98 10.62 -4.04
C LEU A 419 -9.40 12.01 -4.31
N LEU A 420 -8.17 12.10 -4.87
CA LEU A 420 -7.57 13.38 -5.28
C LEU A 420 -8.39 14.06 -6.38
N HIS A 421 -8.91 13.29 -7.34
CA HIS A 421 -9.81 13.82 -8.36
C HIS A 421 -11.11 14.38 -7.74
N ALA A 422 -11.76 13.68 -6.80
CA ALA A 422 -12.96 14.17 -6.12
C ALA A 422 -12.70 15.48 -5.36
N ARG A 423 -11.58 15.56 -4.65
CA ARG A 423 -11.16 16.76 -3.92
C ARG A 423 -10.81 17.92 -4.84
N LEU A 424 -10.13 17.67 -5.96
CA LEU A 424 -9.88 18.69 -6.99
C LEU A 424 -11.19 19.19 -7.60
N ALA A 425 -12.15 18.33 -7.85
CA ALA A 425 -13.47 18.73 -8.32
C ALA A 425 -14.15 19.70 -7.35
N THR A 426 -14.12 19.36 -6.03
CA THR A 426 -14.64 20.24 -4.99
C THR A 426 -13.93 21.58 -4.93
N ALA A 427 -12.57 21.55 -5.00
CA ALA A 427 -11.76 22.76 -4.95
C ALA A 427 -12.06 23.68 -6.14
N HIS A 428 -12.11 23.13 -7.35
CA HIS A 428 -12.44 23.90 -8.56
C HIS A 428 -13.87 24.43 -8.53
N ALA A 429 -14.84 23.65 -8.08
CA ALA A 429 -16.22 24.12 -7.92
C ALA A 429 -16.31 25.34 -7.00
N ARG A 430 -15.69 25.26 -5.82
CA ARG A 430 -15.69 26.34 -4.82
C ARG A 430 -14.89 27.58 -5.24
N THR A 431 -13.98 27.47 -6.21
CA THR A 431 -13.22 28.59 -6.78
C THR A 431 -13.80 29.13 -8.08
N GLY A 432 -15.05 28.73 -8.44
CA GLY A 432 -15.75 29.22 -9.63
C GLY A 432 -15.29 28.61 -10.95
N ASN A 433 -14.49 27.54 -10.92
CA ASN A 433 -13.97 26.84 -12.10
C ASN A 433 -14.75 25.53 -12.35
N ALA A 434 -16.08 25.60 -12.46
CA ALA A 434 -16.95 24.43 -12.55
C ALA A 434 -16.60 23.50 -13.72
N ASP A 435 -16.18 24.03 -14.88
CA ASP A 435 -15.76 23.22 -16.04
C ASP A 435 -14.61 22.25 -15.69
N LYS A 436 -13.57 22.74 -14.99
CA LYS A 436 -12.47 21.89 -14.50
C LYS A 436 -12.98 20.91 -13.46
N GLY A 437 -13.87 21.36 -12.58
CA GLY A 437 -14.52 20.51 -11.58
C GLY A 437 -15.26 19.33 -12.21
N VAL A 438 -16.01 19.54 -13.29
CA VAL A 438 -16.70 18.47 -14.04
C VAL A 438 -15.72 17.41 -14.56
N GLY A 439 -14.59 17.83 -15.14
CA GLY A 439 -13.57 16.91 -15.64
C GLY A 439 -13.04 15.98 -14.54
N HIS A 440 -12.70 16.54 -13.39
CA HIS A 440 -12.20 15.78 -12.26
C HIS A 440 -13.30 14.90 -11.61
N ALA A 441 -14.53 15.40 -11.47
CA ALA A 441 -15.64 14.62 -10.94
C ALA A 441 -15.96 13.38 -11.77
N ARG A 442 -15.89 13.48 -13.11
CA ARG A 442 -16.03 12.32 -14.01
C ARG A 442 -14.96 11.25 -13.75
N GLN A 443 -13.71 11.65 -13.60
CA GLN A 443 -12.62 10.71 -13.30
C GLN A 443 -12.82 10.02 -11.93
N ALA A 444 -13.19 10.79 -10.91
CA ALA A 444 -13.51 10.25 -9.59
C ALA A 444 -14.67 9.24 -9.65
N LEU A 445 -15.74 9.54 -10.37
CA LEU A 445 -16.90 8.67 -10.51
C LEU A 445 -16.56 7.35 -11.22
N VAL A 446 -15.71 7.39 -12.25
CA VAL A 446 -15.22 6.17 -12.90
C VAL A 446 -14.48 5.28 -11.91
N VAL A 447 -13.61 5.85 -11.09
CA VAL A 447 -12.86 5.08 -10.08
C VAL A 447 -13.80 4.55 -9.00
N ALA A 448 -14.74 5.37 -8.48
CA ALA A 448 -15.71 4.96 -7.48
C ALA A 448 -16.51 3.73 -7.92
N ARG A 449 -17.03 3.75 -9.15
CA ARG A 449 -17.82 2.64 -9.71
C ARG A 449 -17.01 1.39 -9.98
N SER A 450 -15.82 1.53 -10.56
CA SER A 450 -14.99 0.37 -10.91
C SER A 450 -14.41 -0.37 -9.69
N GLY A 451 -14.25 0.33 -8.55
CA GLY A 451 -13.72 -0.23 -7.31
C GLY A 451 -14.77 -0.46 -6.23
N GLY A 452 -16.02 0.00 -6.42
CA GLY A 452 -17.08 -0.09 -5.40
C GLY A 452 -16.82 0.80 -4.18
N SER A 453 -16.02 1.88 -4.32
CA SER A 453 -15.69 2.77 -3.22
C SER A 453 -16.76 3.83 -3.01
N THR A 454 -17.56 3.68 -1.97
CA THR A 454 -18.56 4.68 -1.57
C THR A 454 -17.93 5.93 -0.96
N ARG A 455 -16.73 5.83 -0.42
CA ARG A 455 -15.97 6.98 0.06
C ARG A 455 -15.65 7.96 -1.08
N ILE A 456 -15.13 7.45 -2.20
CA ILE A 456 -14.86 8.30 -3.38
C ILE A 456 -16.18 8.85 -3.94
N LEU A 457 -17.24 8.04 -3.94
CA LEU A 457 -18.57 8.47 -4.39
C LEU A 457 -19.09 9.63 -3.54
N ARG A 458 -19.04 9.55 -2.20
CA ARG A 458 -19.44 10.63 -1.28
C ARG A 458 -18.67 11.93 -1.51
N GLU A 459 -17.34 11.84 -1.66
CA GLU A 459 -16.51 13.02 -1.99
C GLU A 459 -16.89 13.60 -3.36
N THR A 460 -17.24 12.74 -4.33
CA THR A 460 -17.71 13.19 -5.65
C THR A 460 -19.07 13.87 -5.58
N ILE A 461 -19.99 13.36 -4.76
CA ILE A 461 -21.28 14.01 -4.48
C ILE A 461 -21.05 15.40 -3.87
N THR A 462 -20.16 15.53 -2.91
CA THR A 462 -19.78 16.82 -2.32
C THR A 462 -19.29 17.82 -3.39
N ALA A 463 -18.51 17.34 -4.35
CA ALA A 463 -18.08 18.18 -5.49
C ALA A 463 -19.24 18.61 -6.39
N ILE A 464 -20.16 17.69 -6.68
CA ILE A 464 -21.36 17.97 -7.50
C ILE A 464 -22.27 18.97 -6.79
N ASP A 465 -22.47 18.80 -5.48
CA ASP A 465 -23.27 19.76 -4.69
C ASP A 465 -22.65 21.17 -4.69
N ALA A 466 -21.32 21.26 -4.63
CA ALA A 466 -20.63 22.53 -4.75
C ALA A 466 -20.76 23.18 -6.16
N MET A 467 -21.05 22.36 -7.19
CA MET A 467 -21.31 22.85 -8.56
C MET A 467 -22.75 23.19 -8.86
N ARG A 468 -23.72 22.91 -7.95
CA ARG A 468 -25.17 23.11 -8.20
C ARG A 468 -25.53 24.56 -8.54
N SER A 469 -24.83 25.55 -7.98
CA SER A 469 -25.00 26.97 -8.32
C SER A 469 -24.53 27.31 -9.73
N ALA A 470 -23.74 26.45 -10.37
CA ALA A 470 -23.26 26.56 -11.73
C ALA A 470 -23.95 25.52 -12.64
N SER A 471 -25.26 25.29 -12.47
CA SER A 471 -26.04 24.27 -13.18
C SER A 471 -26.01 24.44 -14.71
N ASP A 472 -25.78 25.66 -15.20
CA ASP A 472 -25.66 25.98 -16.63
C ASP A 472 -24.33 25.53 -17.23
N THR A 473 -23.35 25.10 -16.39
CA THR A 473 -22.09 24.55 -16.87
C THR A 473 -22.32 23.21 -17.55
N PRO A 474 -21.85 23.04 -18.80
CA PRO A 474 -21.98 21.77 -19.51
C PRO A 474 -21.41 20.61 -18.72
N GLY A 475 -22.18 19.54 -18.58
CA GLY A 475 -21.78 18.30 -17.87
C GLY A 475 -22.16 18.23 -16.40
N VAL A 476 -22.55 19.31 -15.72
CA VAL A 476 -23.04 19.26 -14.32
C VAL A 476 -24.34 18.45 -14.23
N ALA A 477 -25.31 18.73 -15.11
CA ALA A 477 -26.56 17.97 -15.17
C ALA A 477 -26.34 16.48 -15.52
N GLU A 478 -25.36 16.17 -16.32
CA GLU A 478 -24.97 14.79 -16.64
C GLU A 478 -24.40 14.07 -15.40
N LEU A 479 -23.51 14.73 -14.65
CA LEU A 479 -22.94 14.19 -13.41
C LEU A 479 -24.03 13.92 -12.37
N ILE A 480 -24.99 14.84 -12.19
CA ILE A 480 -26.11 14.66 -11.26
C ILE A 480 -26.91 13.40 -11.63
N ARG A 481 -27.23 13.23 -12.92
CA ARG A 481 -27.93 12.03 -13.41
C ARG A 481 -27.09 10.77 -13.22
N ALA A 482 -25.81 10.85 -13.50
CA ALA A 482 -24.90 9.73 -13.36
C ALA A 482 -24.83 9.23 -11.89
N VAL A 483 -24.73 10.15 -10.92
CA VAL A 483 -24.71 9.78 -9.49
C VAL A 483 -26.05 9.21 -9.02
N ALA A 484 -27.17 9.72 -9.53
CA ALA A 484 -28.50 9.17 -9.16
C ALA A 484 -28.72 7.72 -9.65
N GLN A 485 -27.90 7.23 -10.57
CA GLN A 485 -27.92 5.86 -11.12
C GLN A 485 -26.85 4.94 -10.48
N SER A 486 -26.08 5.46 -9.53
CA SER A 486 -25.02 4.73 -8.82
C SER A 486 -25.50 4.17 -7.52
#